data_8e0d06c7ee4d854f00330df549e0ba99
#
_entry.id   8e0d06c7ee4d854f00330df549e0ba99
#
_cell.length_a   1.000
_cell.length_b   1.000
_cell.length_c   1.000
_cell.angle_alpha   90.00
_cell.angle_beta   90.00
_cell.angle_gamma   90.00
#
_symmetry.space_group_name_H-M   'P 1'
#
loop_
_entity.id
_entity.type
_entity.pdbx_description
1 polymer ?
#
loop_
_entity_poly.entity_id
_entity_poly.type
_entity_poly.pdbx_seq_one_letter_code
_entity_poly.pdbx_strand_id
1 'polypeptide(L)'
;MSCPIMEPIPPMAPVLLSACLKEAGFSSIGKDLNIDFFNHFKDSGHWGDIHNLFAIGHVTKISLPRRVIIDILKFIKQYLLEVKKQYDPEYIGLSIFTSESVDFSILVMSYIKKYLPEVKIVLGGRGLENHHGLTDMKHYEMYNKFGMADLIVVGDAETSLIDALTDDATGIY
;
A
#
# COMPACT_ATOMS: atom_id res chain seq x y z
N MET A 1 -2.94 5.17 -0.95
CA MET A 1 -2.43 4.51 -2.19
C MET A 1 -2.94 3.08 -2.19
N SER A 2 -3.48 2.60 -3.30
CA SER A 2 -3.83 1.18 -3.45
C SER A 2 -2.63 0.40 -4.00
N CYS A 3 -2.47 -0.83 -3.53
CA CYS A 3 -1.40 -1.70 -4.01
C CYS A 3 -1.91 -2.60 -5.14
N PRO A 4 -1.04 -3.07 -6.05
CA PRO A 4 -1.45 -3.89 -7.18
C PRO A 4 -2.26 -5.12 -6.80
N ILE A 5 -3.34 -5.29 -7.51
CA ILE A 5 -4.23 -6.46 -7.51
C ILE A 5 -4.41 -6.94 -8.94
N MET A 6 -5.13 -8.05 -9.14
CA MET A 6 -5.27 -8.68 -10.47
C MET A 6 -5.90 -7.79 -11.54
N GLU A 7 -6.85 -6.96 -11.16
CA GLU A 7 -7.63 -6.17 -12.12
C GLU A 7 -7.39 -4.68 -11.90
N PRO A 8 -7.25 -3.89 -12.98
CA PRO A 8 -7.08 -2.45 -12.87
C PRO A 8 -8.41 -1.75 -12.58
N ILE A 9 -9.09 -2.19 -11.53
CA ILE A 9 -10.32 -1.57 -11.03
C ILE A 9 -9.92 -0.58 -9.95
N PRO A 10 -10.23 0.72 -10.10
CA PRO A 10 -9.91 1.71 -9.09
C PRO A 10 -10.62 1.37 -7.78
N PRO A 11 -9.90 1.12 -6.69
CA PRO A 11 -10.54 0.92 -5.40
C PRO A 11 -11.14 2.23 -4.91
N MET A 12 -12.38 2.17 -4.43
CA MET A 12 -13.09 3.35 -3.93
C MET A 12 -12.46 3.95 -2.67
N ALA A 13 -11.86 3.10 -1.82
CA ALA A 13 -11.37 3.52 -0.50
C ALA A 13 -10.35 4.68 -0.55
N PRO A 14 -9.29 4.68 -1.36
CA PRO A 14 -8.35 5.80 -1.39
C PRO A 14 -8.99 7.12 -1.83
N VAL A 15 -9.99 7.05 -2.73
CA VAL A 15 -10.70 8.25 -3.20
C VAL A 15 -11.63 8.79 -2.12
N LEU A 16 -12.39 7.91 -1.47
CA LEU A 16 -13.29 8.25 -0.38
C LEU A 16 -12.51 8.84 0.80
N LEU A 17 -11.47 8.16 1.27
CA LEU A 17 -10.64 8.64 2.37
C LEU A 17 -9.96 9.98 2.04
N SER A 18 -9.52 10.17 0.79
CA SER A 18 -8.97 11.47 0.37
C SER A 18 -10.03 12.58 0.41
N ALA A 19 -11.29 12.27 0.10
CA ALA A 19 -12.39 13.24 0.19
C ALA A 19 -12.70 13.60 1.66
N CYS A 20 -12.82 12.59 2.54
CA CYS A 20 -13.06 12.80 3.97
C CYS A 20 -11.93 13.61 4.63
N LEU A 21 -10.67 13.31 4.31
CA LEU A 21 -9.52 14.06 4.81
C LEU A 21 -9.54 15.53 4.35
N LYS A 22 -9.91 15.80 3.10
CA LYS A 22 -10.04 17.17 2.59
C LYS A 22 -11.16 17.95 3.29
N GLU A 23 -12.30 17.30 3.54
CA GLU A 23 -13.40 17.87 4.28
C GLU A 23 -13.00 18.22 5.72
N ALA A 24 -12.15 17.39 6.34
CA ALA A 24 -11.56 17.64 7.65
C ALA A 24 -10.40 18.66 7.65
N GLY A 25 -10.06 19.25 6.50
CA GLY A 25 -9.03 20.29 6.38
C GLY A 25 -7.62 19.79 6.09
N PHE A 26 -7.40 18.50 5.89
CA PHE A 26 -6.11 17.96 5.51
C PHE A 26 -5.85 18.11 4.01
N SER A 27 -4.60 18.37 3.64
CA SER A 27 -4.17 18.21 2.24
C SER A 27 -4.02 16.73 1.92
N SER A 28 -4.81 16.21 0.99
CA SER A 28 -4.82 14.79 0.67
C SER A 28 -4.95 14.53 -0.83
N ILE A 29 -4.28 13.49 -1.31
CA ILE A 29 -4.32 13.05 -2.71
C ILE A 29 -4.48 11.52 -2.74
N GLY A 30 -5.53 11.04 -3.43
CA GLY A 30 -5.69 9.64 -3.75
C GLY A 30 -4.83 9.25 -4.96
N LYS A 31 -4.04 8.18 -4.84
CA LYS A 31 -3.23 7.60 -5.93
C LYS A 31 -3.57 6.13 -6.08
N ASP A 32 -3.67 5.68 -7.32
CA ASP A 32 -3.86 4.27 -7.64
C ASP A 32 -2.57 3.67 -8.21
N LEU A 33 -1.75 3.12 -7.32
CA LEU A 33 -0.52 2.44 -7.70
C LEU A 33 -0.79 1.19 -8.53
N ASN A 34 -1.95 0.55 -8.37
CA ASN A 34 -2.33 -0.63 -9.14
C ASN A 34 -2.47 -0.28 -10.64
N ILE A 35 -3.18 0.79 -10.97
CA ILE A 35 -3.34 1.25 -12.36
C ILE A 35 -1.99 1.71 -12.93
N ASP A 36 -1.22 2.46 -12.17
CA ASP A 36 0.10 2.94 -12.61
C ASP A 36 1.06 1.77 -12.88
N PHE A 37 1.05 0.75 -12.00
CA PHE A 37 1.81 -0.47 -12.16
C PHE A 37 1.36 -1.27 -13.40
N PHE A 38 0.04 -1.48 -13.57
CA PHE A 38 -0.51 -2.14 -14.75
C PHE A 38 -0.08 -1.42 -16.04
N ASN A 39 -0.26 -0.11 -16.11
CA ASN A 39 0.10 0.66 -17.31
C ASN A 39 1.59 0.60 -17.63
N HIS A 40 2.45 0.49 -16.62
CA HIS A 40 3.89 0.37 -16.83
C HIS A 40 4.30 -1.01 -17.37
N PHE A 41 3.64 -2.09 -16.91
CA PHE A 41 4.08 -3.45 -17.22
C PHE A 41 3.23 -4.22 -18.24
N LYS A 42 2.01 -3.77 -18.57
CA LYS A 42 1.08 -4.49 -19.46
C LYS A 42 1.68 -4.90 -20.81
N ASP A 43 2.58 -4.08 -21.36
CA ASP A 43 3.22 -4.30 -22.66
C ASP A 43 4.67 -4.82 -22.52
N SER A 44 5.11 -5.21 -21.33
CA SER A 44 6.50 -5.61 -21.06
C SER A 44 6.91 -6.98 -21.60
N GLY A 45 5.98 -7.76 -22.16
CA GLY A 45 6.20 -9.17 -22.52
C GLY A 45 6.31 -10.13 -21.33
N HIS A 46 6.33 -9.60 -20.11
CA HIS A 46 6.37 -10.35 -18.83
C HIS A 46 5.11 -10.16 -18.00
N TRP A 47 4.10 -9.47 -18.55
CA TRP A 47 2.88 -9.19 -17.81
C TRP A 47 2.18 -10.46 -17.29
N GLY A 48 2.16 -11.53 -18.10
CA GLY A 48 1.56 -12.81 -17.68
C GLY A 48 2.22 -13.38 -16.41
N ASP A 49 3.55 -13.34 -16.33
CA ASP A 49 4.30 -13.84 -15.17
C ASP A 49 4.08 -12.93 -13.96
N ILE A 50 4.10 -11.61 -14.18
CA ILE A 50 3.87 -10.60 -13.14
C ILE A 50 2.44 -10.72 -12.61
N HIS A 51 1.46 -10.81 -13.50
CA HIS A 51 0.06 -10.98 -13.14
C HIS A 51 -0.15 -12.26 -12.31
N ASN A 52 0.42 -13.39 -12.75
CA ASN A 52 0.32 -14.65 -12.02
C ASN A 52 0.95 -14.57 -10.63
N LEU A 53 2.06 -13.86 -10.46
CA LEU A 53 2.70 -13.68 -9.15
C LEU A 53 1.75 -13.01 -8.15
N PHE A 54 1.00 -12.00 -8.59
CA PHE A 54 0.06 -11.28 -7.74
C PHE A 54 -1.34 -11.91 -7.68
N ALA A 55 -1.72 -12.69 -8.71
CA ALA A 55 -3.03 -13.34 -8.80
C ALA A 55 -3.18 -14.56 -7.90
N ILE A 56 -2.11 -15.30 -7.72
CA ILE A 56 -2.17 -16.63 -7.09
C ILE A 56 -1.81 -16.55 -5.60
N GLY A 57 -1.66 -15.37 -5.03
CA GLY A 57 -1.37 -15.10 -3.61
C GLY A 57 -0.71 -16.32 -2.91
N HIS A 58 0.49 -16.26 -2.43
CA HIS A 58 1.23 -17.37 -1.79
C HIS A 58 1.84 -18.44 -2.69
N VAL A 59 1.89 -18.27 -4.00
CA VAL A 59 2.65 -19.21 -4.80
C VAL A 59 4.14 -18.95 -4.64
N THR A 60 4.67 -19.51 -3.57
CA THR A 60 6.10 -19.62 -3.25
C THR A 60 6.95 -20.26 -4.34
N LYS A 61 6.40 -20.54 -5.51
CA LYS A 61 7.05 -21.28 -6.60
C LYS A 61 7.14 -20.52 -7.94
N ILE A 62 6.56 -19.34 -8.09
CA ILE A 62 6.76 -18.55 -9.31
C ILE A 62 8.05 -17.76 -9.17
N SER A 63 9.08 -18.23 -9.81
CA SER A 63 10.36 -17.51 -9.89
C SER A 63 10.31 -16.56 -11.08
N LEU A 64 10.08 -15.26 -10.81
CA LEU A 64 10.28 -14.27 -11.86
C LEU A 64 11.74 -14.20 -12.29
N PRO A 65 12.02 -13.98 -13.58
CA PRO A 65 13.36 -13.67 -14.04
C PRO A 65 13.95 -12.50 -13.26
N ARG A 66 15.22 -12.60 -12.84
CA ARG A 66 15.90 -11.57 -12.03
C ARG A 66 15.75 -10.15 -12.62
N ARG A 67 15.80 -10.02 -13.93
CA ARG A 67 15.60 -8.73 -14.62
C ARG A 67 14.23 -8.13 -14.34
N VAL A 68 13.17 -8.96 -14.34
CA VAL A 68 11.77 -8.50 -14.09
C VAL A 68 11.65 -8.02 -12.65
N ILE A 69 12.22 -8.75 -11.69
CA ILE A 69 12.28 -8.32 -10.29
C ILE A 69 12.98 -6.96 -10.17
N ILE A 70 14.14 -6.80 -10.82
CA ILE A 70 14.89 -5.53 -10.82
C ILE A 70 14.03 -4.39 -11.39
N ASP A 71 13.27 -4.64 -12.45
CA ASP A 71 12.44 -3.61 -13.09
C ASP A 71 11.25 -3.23 -12.20
N ILE A 72 10.62 -4.20 -11.51
CA ILE A 72 9.60 -3.92 -10.49
C ILE A 72 10.17 -3.05 -9.37
N LEU A 73 11.34 -3.39 -8.85
CA LEU A 73 11.99 -2.65 -7.77
C LEU A 73 12.39 -1.22 -8.21
N LYS A 74 12.84 -1.05 -9.44
CA LYS A 74 13.12 0.28 -10.02
C LYS A 74 11.84 1.11 -10.16
N PHE A 75 10.77 0.50 -10.67
CA PHE A 75 9.47 1.15 -10.78
C PHE A 75 9.01 1.68 -9.42
N ILE A 76 8.98 0.83 -8.38
CA ILE A 76 8.55 1.25 -7.04
C ILE A 76 9.40 2.42 -6.54
N LYS A 77 10.72 2.33 -6.68
CA LYS A 77 11.63 3.40 -6.25
C LYS A 77 11.34 4.72 -6.98
N GLN A 78 11.25 4.68 -8.31
CA GLN A 78 11.00 5.87 -9.12
C GLN A 78 9.64 6.49 -8.78
N TYR A 79 8.60 5.67 -8.68
CA TYR A 79 7.26 6.09 -8.31
C TYR A 79 7.24 6.84 -6.97
N LEU A 80 7.87 6.28 -5.94
CA LEU A 80 7.91 6.90 -4.62
C LEU A 80 8.70 8.22 -4.63
N LEU A 81 9.82 8.28 -5.36
CA LEU A 81 10.60 9.53 -5.49
C LEU A 81 9.84 10.62 -6.26
N GLU A 82 9.04 10.24 -7.27
CA GLU A 82 8.15 11.17 -7.99
C GLU A 82 7.03 11.68 -7.07
N VAL A 83 6.39 10.79 -6.29
CA VAL A 83 5.39 11.18 -5.28
C VAL A 83 5.99 12.18 -4.28
N LYS A 84 7.19 11.91 -3.77
CA LYS A 84 7.89 12.82 -2.85
C LYS A 84 8.16 14.17 -3.51
N LYS A 85 8.72 14.16 -4.72
CA LYS A 85 9.05 15.38 -5.46
C LYS A 85 7.83 16.26 -5.76
N GLN A 86 6.70 15.60 -6.09
CA GLN A 86 5.49 16.31 -6.53
C GLN A 86 4.64 16.81 -5.37
N TYR A 87 4.56 16.06 -4.28
CA TYR A 87 3.59 16.29 -3.22
C TYR A 87 4.22 16.53 -1.85
N ASP A 88 5.46 16.15 -1.65
CA ASP A 88 6.18 16.24 -0.37
C ASP A 88 5.34 15.77 0.84
N PRO A 89 4.79 14.54 0.81
CA PRO A 89 3.86 14.10 1.83
C PRO A 89 4.55 13.87 3.17
N GLU A 90 3.86 14.22 4.26
CA GLU A 90 4.22 13.81 5.61
C GLU A 90 3.82 12.35 5.87
N TYR A 91 2.67 11.94 5.32
CA TYR A 91 2.13 10.59 5.46
C TYR A 91 1.90 9.95 4.10
N ILE A 92 2.20 8.65 3.99
CA ILE A 92 1.77 7.81 2.87
C ILE A 92 0.85 6.71 3.42
N GLY A 93 -0.45 6.81 3.09
CA GLY A 93 -1.45 5.79 3.42
C GLY A 93 -1.45 4.66 2.40
N LEU A 94 -1.38 3.42 2.87
CA LEU A 94 -1.52 2.21 2.06
C LEU A 94 -2.84 1.53 2.40
N SER A 95 -3.74 1.44 1.41
CA SER A 95 -4.99 0.71 1.52
C SER A 95 -4.81 -0.70 0.95
N ILE A 96 -4.82 -1.69 1.81
CA ILE A 96 -4.70 -3.11 1.45
C ILE A 96 -6.12 -3.67 1.33
N PHE A 97 -6.53 -3.99 0.10
CA PHE A 97 -7.89 -4.45 -0.18
C PHE A 97 -8.02 -5.97 -0.15
N THR A 98 -7.00 -6.68 -0.64
CA THR A 98 -6.98 -8.14 -0.72
C THR A 98 -5.74 -8.73 -0.06
N SER A 99 -5.79 -10.01 0.30
CA SER A 99 -4.64 -10.72 0.85
C SER A 99 -3.44 -10.75 -0.13
N GLU A 100 -3.74 -10.78 -1.44
CA GLU A 100 -2.71 -10.80 -2.49
C GLU A 100 -1.89 -9.49 -2.53
N SER A 101 -2.50 -8.37 -2.15
CA SER A 101 -1.81 -7.08 -2.12
C SER A 101 -0.90 -6.88 -0.91
N VAL A 102 -0.95 -7.79 0.09
CA VAL A 102 -0.15 -7.68 1.33
C VAL A 102 1.35 -7.73 1.03
N ASP A 103 1.82 -8.74 0.30
CA ASP A 103 3.24 -8.92 0.02
C ASP A 103 3.82 -7.74 -0.76
N PHE A 104 3.05 -7.23 -1.74
CA PHE A 104 3.45 -6.04 -2.48
C PHE A 104 3.49 -4.80 -1.59
N SER A 105 2.53 -4.68 -0.66
CA SER A 105 2.51 -3.57 0.31
C SER A 105 3.72 -3.59 1.24
N ILE A 106 4.13 -4.77 1.71
CA ILE A 106 5.35 -4.93 2.50
C ILE A 106 6.57 -4.44 1.72
N LEU A 107 6.66 -4.77 0.44
CA LEU A 107 7.73 -4.30 -0.43
C LEU A 107 7.70 -2.76 -0.57
N VAL A 108 6.53 -2.18 -0.81
CA VAL A 108 6.36 -0.72 -0.90
C VAL A 108 6.75 -0.04 0.41
N MET A 109 6.28 -0.53 1.56
CA MET A 109 6.64 -0.01 2.88
C MET A 109 8.16 -0.05 3.12
N SER A 110 8.81 -1.17 2.76
CA SER A 110 10.27 -1.30 2.89
C SER A 110 11.02 -0.27 2.05
N TYR A 111 10.48 0.09 0.89
CA TYR A 111 11.05 1.12 0.01
C TYR A 111 10.78 2.54 0.52
N ILE A 112 9.60 2.81 1.11
CA ILE A 112 9.33 4.08 1.78
C ILE A 112 10.33 4.28 2.91
N LYS A 113 10.46 3.32 3.83
CA LYS A 113 11.42 3.41 4.95
C LYS A 113 12.87 3.58 4.48
N LYS A 114 13.23 3.01 3.33
CA LYS A 114 14.60 3.11 2.78
C LYS A 114 14.89 4.43 2.09
N TYR A 115 13.96 4.96 1.31
CA TYR A 115 14.19 6.09 0.41
C TYR A 115 13.52 7.38 0.87
N LEU A 116 12.54 7.30 1.76
CA LEU A 116 11.76 8.39 2.32
C LEU A 116 11.62 8.20 3.85
N PRO A 117 12.73 8.09 4.59
CA PRO A 117 12.70 7.68 6.00
C PRO A 117 11.95 8.67 6.90
N GLU A 118 11.77 9.91 6.46
CA GLU A 118 11.01 10.94 7.17
C GLU A 118 9.49 10.80 7.01
N VAL A 119 9.02 10.03 6.01
CA VAL A 119 7.61 9.87 5.71
C VAL A 119 7.00 8.81 6.62
N LYS A 120 5.94 9.17 7.33
CA LYS A 120 5.17 8.25 8.17
C LYS A 120 4.27 7.37 7.30
N ILE A 121 4.16 6.08 7.64
CA ILE A 121 3.34 5.10 6.91
C ILE A 121 2.07 4.85 7.70
N VAL A 122 0.92 5.08 7.07
CA VAL A 122 -0.40 4.67 7.57
C VAL A 122 -0.86 3.43 6.82
N LEU A 123 -1.23 2.39 7.54
CA LEU A 123 -1.70 1.13 6.98
C LEU A 123 -3.15 0.89 7.36
N GLY A 124 -3.96 0.42 6.41
CA GLY A 124 -5.34 0.05 6.67
C GLY A 124 -5.94 -0.78 5.54
N GLY A 125 -7.19 -1.18 5.70
CA GLY A 125 -7.97 -1.87 4.70
C GLY A 125 -8.28 -3.34 5.03
N ARG A 126 -9.40 -3.84 4.48
CA ARG A 126 -9.95 -5.18 4.78
C ARG A 126 -9.03 -6.36 4.43
N GLY A 127 -8.09 -6.18 3.52
CA GLY A 127 -7.12 -7.21 3.18
C GLY A 127 -6.20 -7.61 4.33
N LEU A 128 -6.04 -6.75 5.32
CA LEU A 128 -5.29 -7.06 6.55
C LEU A 128 -6.06 -7.97 7.48
N GLU A 129 -7.39 -7.79 7.57
CA GLU A 129 -8.26 -8.56 8.46
C GLU A 129 -8.39 -10.02 8.02
N ASN A 130 -8.37 -10.25 6.70
CA ASN A 130 -8.62 -11.57 6.10
C ASN A 130 -7.35 -12.35 5.77
N HIS A 131 -6.17 -11.81 6.04
CA HIS A 131 -4.93 -12.49 5.73
C HIS A 131 -4.78 -13.75 6.60
N HIS A 132 -4.83 -14.92 5.95
CA HIS A 132 -4.78 -16.25 6.57
C HIS A 132 -5.96 -16.60 7.52
N GLY A 133 -7.10 -15.93 7.40
CA GLY A 133 -8.25 -16.20 8.28
C GLY A 133 -8.02 -15.79 9.75
N LEU A 134 -7.01 -14.98 10.00
CA LEU A 134 -6.72 -14.45 11.32
C LEU A 134 -7.44 -13.12 11.47
N THR A 135 -8.56 -13.16 12.17
CA THR A 135 -9.33 -11.98 12.59
C THR A 135 -8.74 -11.35 13.86
N ASP A 136 -7.61 -11.87 14.35
CA ASP A 136 -7.05 -11.40 15.60
C ASP A 136 -6.03 -10.27 15.38
N MET A 137 -5.88 -9.44 16.39
CA MET A 137 -4.98 -8.28 16.40
C MET A 137 -3.49 -8.61 16.18
N LYS A 138 -3.11 -9.88 16.13
CA LYS A 138 -1.70 -10.31 16.01
C LYS A 138 -1.05 -9.88 14.70
N HIS A 139 -1.82 -9.80 13.61
CA HIS A 139 -1.28 -9.28 12.35
C HIS A 139 -0.92 -7.80 12.44
N TYR A 140 -1.80 -7.02 13.02
CA TYR A 140 -1.57 -5.60 13.25
C TYR A 140 -0.36 -5.40 14.19
N GLU A 141 -0.29 -6.18 15.26
CA GLU A 141 0.86 -6.17 16.18
C GLU A 141 2.17 -6.54 15.46
N MET A 142 2.13 -7.48 14.51
CA MET A 142 3.29 -7.86 13.71
C MET A 142 3.80 -6.67 12.87
N TYR A 143 2.93 -5.99 12.13
CA TYR A 143 3.33 -4.84 11.32
C TYR A 143 3.88 -3.70 12.18
N ASN A 144 3.24 -3.43 13.31
CA ASN A 144 3.69 -2.44 14.27
C ASN A 144 5.04 -2.83 14.91
N LYS A 145 5.16 -4.07 15.39
CA LYS A 145 6.38 -4.57 16.04
C LYS A 145 7.61 -4.57 15.13
N PHE A 146 7.42 -4.83 13.84
CA PHE A 146 8.51 -4.78 12.85
C PHE A 146 8.77 -3.36 12.33
N GLY A 147 8.08 -2.34 12.84
CA GLY A 147 8.25 -0.96 12.40
C GLY A 147 7.90 -0.75 10.93
N MET A 148 7.02 -1.59 10.37
CA MET A 148 6.61 -1.50 8.97
C MET A 148 5.64 -0.36 8.74
N ALA A 149 4.78 -0.06 9.72
CA ALA A 149 3.87 1.07 9.69
C ALA A 149 4.02 1.91 10.97
N ASP A 150 3.81 3.20 10.85
CA ASP A 150 3.84 4.12 12.00
C ASP A 150 2.45 4.21 12.66
N LEU A 151 1.40 4.07 11.84
CA LEU A 151 0.00 4.04 12.25
C LEU A 151 -0.74 2.93 11.49
N ILE A 152 -1.56 2.17 12.19
CA ILE A 152 -2.46 1.16 11.59
C ILE A 152 -3.88 1.51 12.01
N VAL A 153 -4.75 1.74 11.02
CA VAL A 153 -6.17 2.05 11.23
C VAL A 153 -6.99 0.79 10.97
N VAL A 154 -7.76 0.36 11.98
CA VAL A 154 -8.57 -0.85 11.97
C VAL A 154 -10.04 -0.49 11.79
N GLY A 155 -10.75 -1.23 10.94
CA GLY A 155 -12.18 -1.01 10.69
C GLY A 155 -12.46 0.10 9.67
N ASP A 156 -13.55 0.84 9.89
CA ASP A 156 -13.99 1.91 9.00
C ASP A 156 -13.13 3.16 9.24
N ALA A 157 -12.32 3.51 8.25
CA ALA A 157 -11.27 4.50 8.38
C ALA A 157 -11.74 5.95 8.15
N GLU A 158 -13.00 6.17 7.73
CA GLU A 158 -13.51 7.50 7.37
C GLU A 158 -13.44 8.50 8.52
N THR A 159 -13.69 8.03 9.74
CA THR A 159 -13.58 8.84 10.97
C THR A 159 -12.29 8.56 11.71
N SER A 160 -11.98 7.27 11.94
CA SER A 160 -10.82 6.85 12.75
C SER A 160 -9.50 7.37 12.20
N LEU A 161 -9.34 7.45 10.87
CA LEU A 161 -8.14 8.02 10.26
C LEU A 161 -8.00 9.52 10.55
N ILE A 162 -9.11 10.26 10.50
CA ILE A 162 -9.12 11.70 10.78
C ILE A 162 -8.74 11.95 12.24
N ASP A 163 -9.36 11.21 13.17
CA ASP A 163 -9.10 11.32 14.61
C ASP A 163 -7.62 10.97 14.90
N ALA A 164 -7.14 9.86 14.34
CA ALA A 164 -5.76 9.43 14.54
C ALA A 164 -4.73 10.43 14.02
N LEU A 165 -4.97 11.05 12.86
CA LEU A 165 -4.07 12.08 12.32
C LEU A 165 -4.16 13.39 13.09
N THR A 166 -5.34 13.74 13.62
CA THR A 166 -5.54 14.94 14.45
C THR A 166 -4.80 14.81 15.78
N ASP A 167 -4.81 13.62 16.37
CA ASP A 167 -4.17 13.30 17.64
C ASP A 167 -2.67 12.96 17.51
N ASP A 168 -2.12 12.99 16.30
CA ASP A 168 -0.76 12.49 15.95
C ASP A 168 -0.50 11.07 16.53
N ALA A 169 -1.52 10.23 16.39
CA ALA A 169 -1.51 8.88 16.96
C ALA A 169 -0.47 7.99 16.25
N THR A 170 0.05 7.03 17.01
CA THR A 170 0.97 6.00 16.51
C THR A 170 0.52 4.62 16.97
N GLY A 171 0.95 3.57 16.27
CA GLY A 171 0.59 2.21 16.63
C GLY A 171 -0.72 1.77 15.99
N ILE A 172 -1.58 1.10 16.77
CA ILE A 172 -2.86 0.57 16.29
C ILE A 172 -3.99 1.44 16.84
N TYR A 173 -4.86 1.89 15.92
CA TYR A 173 -5.95 2.80 16.20
C TYR A 173 -7.30 2.22 15.74
#